data_9f5b5344adc2435c19dd1bf81ee06ce8
#
_entry.id   9f5b5344adc2435c19dd1bf81ee06ce8
#
_cell.length_a   1.000
_cell.length_b   1.000
_cell.length_c   1.000
_cell.angle_alpha   90.00
_cell.angle_beta   90.00
_cell.angle_gamma   90.00
#
_symmetry.space_group_name_H-M   'P 1'
#
loop_
_entity.id
_entity.type
_entity.pdbx_description
1 polymer ?
#
loop_
_entity_poly.entity_id
_entity_poly.type
_entity_poly.pdbx_seq_one_letter_code
_entity_poly.pdbx_strand_id
1 'polypeptide(L)'
;MLNNAFLGMTVQKYICQKYNVEIPTEAVAQFSSSYNEDYVVGLDTVLDRIFATIGQEPKVCTTFVPSSKARETLSPHNFTLTNGSTLSIRTNKTGDKVAPRVVGQCGLPVFNAFFSALAGYEVEDKNYIKQIVYDHIDKMLPTFLDYLFVSDYTVWLRCDETGKYDYTIFDRNQYVNIELDREHFSFTKEGAEWNESTTLKYKGISIAEIQIHKNRTFKFRFIMKALQKFLVEAKQTTETFGMTAEKTICDIFGLECPESFKTRCSPKIQEEITPTIRRAFLELPKAIKHTGSEKGERGKESKCSYDFVLEGGKTMSLKTNTGKMICPPEVGQPGAETCYLYFGHLTDADHIDETVFKEMVLSRIADMMPIYVSHLLDSDYLLWVYKKKTSYEYKIFNSDFANGMRWYADGFTFTKPTIEEWNESNTLKYNGISIGEFQVHRARSCYKFRFNMENLEKIIRGLT
;
A
#
# COMPACT_ATOMS: atom_id res chain seq x y z
N MET A 1 -22.34 -30.82 -16.05
CA MET A 1 -20.95 -30.29 -15.95
C MET A 1 -20.87 -29.41 -14.70
N LEU A 2 -20.13 -29.86 -13.69
CA LEU A 2 -19.97 -29.14 -12.43
C LEU A 2 -19.21 -27.82 -12.69
N ASN A 3 -19.77 -26.69 -12.28
CA ASN A 3 -19.18 -25.36 -12.48
C ASN A 3 -18.83 -24.68 -11.15
N ASN A 4 -18.07 -23.57 -11.18
CA ASN A 4 -17.68 -22.84 -10.00
C ASN A 4 -18.86 -22.32 -9.16
N ALA A 5 -20.01 -22.04 -9.79
CA ALA A 5 -21.19 -21.56 -9.10
C ALA A 5 -21.77 -22.64 -8.18
N PHE A 6 -21.82 -23.90 -8.62
CA PHE A 6 -22.26 -25.03 -7.80
C PHE A 6 -21.37 -25.22 -6.57
N LEU A 7 -20.04 -25.16 -6.73
CA LEU A 7 -19.11 -25.23 -5.59
C LEU A 7 -19.39 -24.11 -4.59
N GLY A 8 -19.51 -22.87 -5.06
CA GLY A 8 -19.75 -21.72 -4.20
C GLY A 8 -21.07 -21.82 -3.41
N MET A 9 -22.15 -22.24 -4.07
CA MET A 9 -23.46 -22.43 -3.44
C MET A 9 -23.44 -23.58 -2.44
N THR A 10 -22.79 -24.70 -2.79
CA THR A 10 -22.66 -25.86 -1.89
C THR A 10 -21.90 -25.47 -0.61
N VAL A 11 -20.77 -24.79 -0.74
CA VAL A 11 -19.98 -24.34 0.41
C VAL A 11 -20.79 -23.44 1.33
N GLN A 12 -21.51 -22.45 0.77
CA GLN A 12 -22.30 -21.52 1.57
C GLN A 12 -23.49 -22.22 2.27
N LYS A 13 -24.21 -23.07 1.56
CA LYS A 13 -25.30 -23.86 2.15
C LYS A 13 -24.78 -24.79 3.25
N TYR A 14 -23.65 -25.46 3.02
CA TYR A 14 -23.05 -26.35 3.99
C TYR A 14 -22.60 -25.62 5.26
N ILE A 15 -22.05 -24.41 5.12
CA ILE A 15 -21.74 -23.53 6.27
C ILE A 15 -22.99 -23.23 7.07
N CYS A 16 -24.10 -22.86 6.41
CA CYS A 16 -25.37 -22.63 7.11
C CYS A 16 -25.83 -23.86 7.89
N GLN A 17 -25.73 -25.05 7.29
CA GLN A 17 -26.11 -26.29 7.94
C GLN A 17 -25.20 -26.64 9.12
N LYS A 18 -23.88 -26.56 8.94
CA LYS A 18 -22.88 -26.91 9.96
C LYS A 18 -22.96 -26.04 11.20
N TYR A 19 -23.16 -24.72 11.02
CA TYR A 19 -23.16 -23.73 12.10
C TYR A 19 -24.58 -23.30 12.53
N ASN A 20 -25.62 -24.01 12.04
CA ASN A 20 -27.02 -23.73 12.34
C ASN A 20 -27.43 -22.26 12.07
N VAL A 21 -26.96 -21.72 10.93
CA VAL A 21 -27.25 -20.37 10.46
C VAL A 21 -28.48 -20.41 9.57
N GLU A 22 -29.44 -19.53 9.82
CA GLU A 22 -30.64 -19.41 9.00
C GLU A 22 -30.30 -19.04 7.55
N ILE A 23 -30.91 -19.76 6.60
CA ILE A 23 -30.78 -19.48 5.18
C ILE A 23 -31.79 -18.41 4.78
N PRO A 24 -31.36 -17.26 4.20
CA PRO A 24 -32.28 -16.25 3.71
C PRO A 24 -33.31 -16.84 2.72
N THR A 25 -34.54 -16.41 2.81
CA THR A 25 -35.64 -16.92 1.94
C THR A 25 -35.29 -16.80 0.47
N GLU A 26 -34.63 -15.72 0.08
CA GLU A 26 -34.17 -15.44 -1.29
C GLU A 26 -33.10 -16.44 -1.77
N ALA A 27 -32.37 -17.05 -0.85
CA ALA A 27 -31.28 -17.99 -1.14
C ALA A 27 -31.74 -19.45 -1.23
N VAL A 28 -32.90 -19.80 -0.60
CA VAL A 28 -33.34 -21.19 -0.43
C VAL A 28 -33.45 -21.92 -1.76
N ALA A 29 -34.15 -21.35 -2.74
CA ALA A 29 -34.35 -21.98 -4.03
C ALA A 29 -33.02 -22.23 -4.78
N GLN A 30 -32.15 -21.23 -4.77
CA GLN A 30 -30.86 -21.31 -5.47
C GLN A 30 -29.89 -22.25 -4.76
N PHE A 31 -29.82 -22.26 -3.44
CA PHE A 31 -29.02 -23.21 -2.69
C PHE A 31 -29.50 -24.65 -2.92
N SER A 32 -30.81 -24.86 -2.99
CA SER A 32 -31.35 -26.20 -3.23
C SER A 32 -31.06 -26.70 -4.64
N SER A 33 -31.19 -25.86 -5.67
CA SER A 33 -30.96 -26.24 -7.05
C SER A 33 -29.46 -26.38 -7.42
N SER A 34 -28.57 -25.74 -6.66
CA SER A 34 -27.12 -25.71 -6.94
C SER A 34 -26.28 -26.53 -5.95
N TYR A 35 -26.89 -27.15 -4.98
CA TYR A 35 -26.20 -28.01 -4.00
C TYR A 35 -25.72 -29.31 -4.65
N ASN A 36 -24.49 -29.69 -4.36
CA ASN A 36 -23.91 -30.95 -4.85
C ASN A 36 -23.14 -31.64 -3.73
N GLU A 37 -23.56 -32.84 -3.37
CA GLU A 37 -22.98 -33.64 -2.28
C GLU A 37 -21.53 -34.06 -2.55
N ASP A 38 -21.12 -34.19 -3.81
CA ASP A 38 -19.73 -34.51 -4.17
C ASP A 38 -18.75 -33.48 -3.62
N TYR A 39 -19.17 -32.24 -3.43
CA TYR A 39 -18.36 -31.17 -2.86
C TYR A 39 -18.35 -31.15 -1.32
N VAL A 40 -19.15 -31.98 -0.66
CA VAL A 40 -19.19 -32.00 0.81
C VAL A 40 -18.04 -32.83 1.40
N VAL A 41 -17.54 -33.80 0.64
CA VAL A 41 -16.46 -34.68 1.08
C VAL A 41 -15.21 -33.85 1.38
N GLY A 42 -14.74 -33.92 2.62
CA GLY A 42 -13.57 -33.16 3.10
C GLY A 42 -13.81 -31.69 3.43
N LEU A 43 -14.98 -31.13 3.09
CA LEU A 43 -15.30 -29.73 3.35
C LEU A 43 -15.42 -29.45 4.85
N ASP A 44 -15.93 -30.39 5.61
CA ASP A 44 -16.08 -30.26 7.07
C ASP A 44 -14.78 -29.93 7.77
N THR A 45 -13.74 -30.74 7.58
CA THR A 45 -12.42 -30.54 8.18
C THR A 45 -11.77 -29.22 7.71
N VAL A 46 -12.01 -28.81 6.47
CA VAL A 46 -11.43 -27.57 5.93
C VAL A 46 -12.11 -26.35 6.57
N LEU A 47 -13.43 -26.37 6.72
CA LEU A 47 -14.17 -25.29 7.39
C LEU A 47 -13.78 -25.17 8.86
N ASP A 48 -13.58 -26.26 9.58
CA ASP A 48 -13.08 -26.23 10.96
C ASP A 48 -11.75 -25.49 11.07
N ARG A 49 -10.80 -25.79 10.18
CA ARG A 49 -9.51 -25.11 10.12
C ARG A 49 -9.64 -23.62 9.77
N ILE A 50 -10.51 -23.28 8.83
CA ILE A 50 -10.75 -21.90 8.40
C ILE A 50 -11.28 -21.10 9.59
N PHE A 51 -12.34 -21.58 10.25
CA PHE A 51 -12.98 -20.84 11.34
C PHE A 51 -12.15 -20.86 12.62
N ALA A 52 -11.39 -21.92 12.89
CA ALA A 52 -10.38 -21.93 13.96
C ALA A 52 -9.28 -20.86 13.73
N THR A 53 -8.85 -20.67 12.47
CA THR A 53 -7.86 -19.63 12.12
C THR A 53 -8.44 -18.22 12.23
N ILE A 54 -9.70 -18.02 11.82
CA ILE A 54 -10.39 -16.72 11.95
C ILE A 54 -10.72 -16.42 13.42
N GLY A 55 -10.92 -17.46 14.26
CA GLY A 55 -11.31 -17.35 15.65
C GLY A 55 -12.76 -16.88 15.87
N GLN A 56 -13.59 -16.95 14.83
CA GLN A 56 -15.00 -16.51 14.83
C GLN A 56 -15.82 -17.46 13.98
N GLU A 57 -17.08 -17.68 14.36
CA GLU A 57 -18.03 -18.52 13.63
C GLU A 57 -19.04 -17.69 12.83
N PRO A 58 -19.64 -18.25 11.75
CA PRO A 58 -20.74 -17.62 11.03
C PRO A 58 -21.97 -17.46 11.94
N LYS A 59 -22.56 -16.26 11.93
CA LYS A 59 -23.78 -15.95 12.71
C LYS A 59 -24.99 -15.66 11.84
N VAL A 60 -24.79 -14.95 10.72
CA VAL A 60 -25.85 -14.57 9.79
C VAL A 60 -25.38 -14.83 8.37
N CYS A 61 -26.21 -15.52 7.59
CA CYS A 61 -26.03 -15.64 6.13
C CYS A 61 -26.63 -14.40 5.45
N THR A 62 -25.81 -13.64 4.74
CA THR A 62 -26.19 -12.42 4.03
C THR A 62 -26.20 -12.59 2.50
N THR A 63 -25.94 -13.80 2.02
CA THR A 63 -25.99 -14.12 0.59
C THR A 63 -27.40 -13.85 0.05
N PHE A 64 -27.46 -13.14 -1.09
CA PHE A 64 -28.69 -12.67 -1.75
C PHE A 64 -29.52 -11.64 -0.98
N VAL A 65 -29.12 -11.18 0.18
CA VAL A 65 -29.77 -10.06 0.86
C VAL A 65 -29.49 -8.77 0.06
N PRO A 66 -30.51 -7.92 -0.21
CA PRO A 66 -30.31 -6.66 -0.92
C PRO A 66 -29.27 -5.76 -0.24
N SER A 67 -28.45 -5.12 -1.05
CA SER A 67 -27.44 -4.15 -0.58
C SER A 67 -28.04 -2.74 -0.53
N SER A 68 -27.64 -1.96 0.47
CA SER A 68 -27.96 -0.52 0.54
C SER A 68 -27.17 0.34 -0.45
N LYS A 69 -26.15 -0.22 -1.09
CA LYS A 69 -25.32 0.51 -2.07
C LYS A 69 -26.03 0.58 -3.43
N ALA A 70 -26.16 1.78 -3.96
CA ALA A 70 -26.93 2.09 -5.17
C ALA A 70 -26.53 1.32 -6.45
N ARG A 71 -25.36 0.67 -6.48
CA ARG A 71 -24.85 -0.10 -7.63
C ARG A 71 -24.69 -1.59 -7.38
N GLU A 72 -24.98 -2.06 -6.17
CA GLU A 72 -24.94 -3.46 -5.78
C GLU A 72 -26.36 -3.89 -5.40
N THR A 73 -26.89 -4.88 -6.10
CA THR A 73 -28.20 -5.44 -5.82
C THR A 73 -28.18 -6.47 -4.70
N LEU A 74 -27.00 -6.95 -4.32
CA LEU A 74 -26.80 -8.00 -3.33
C LEU A 74 -25.72 -7.60 -2.32
N SER A 75 -25.79 -8.17 -1.11
CA SER A 75 -24.79 -7.98 -0.08
C SER A 75 -23.37 -8.24 -0.61
N PRO A 76 -22.39 -7.38 -0.28
CA PRO A 76 -21.01 -7.57 -0.70
C PRO A 76 -20.31 -8.76 -0.04
N HIS A 77 -20.84 -9.28 1.07
CA HIS A 77 -20.31 -10.41 1.83
C HIS A 77 -21.32 -11.56 1.93
N ASN A 78 -20.84 -12.75 2.27
CA ASN A 78 -21.66 -13.94 2.37
C ASN A 78 -22.16 -14.18 3.79
N PHE A 79 -21.38 -13.81 4.80
CA PHE A 79 -21.71 -14.03 6.20
C PHE A 79 -21.30 -12.84 7.06
N THR A 80 -22.05 -12.62 8.12
CA THR A 80 -21.59 -11.86 9.30
C THR A 80 -21.20 -12.87 10.37
N LEU A 81 -20.05 -12.67 11.01
CA LEU A 81 -19.48 -13.52 12.04
C LEU A 81 -19.99 -13.14 13.44
N THR A 82 -19.66 -13.94 14.45
CA THR A 82 -20.12 -13.78 15.84
C THR A 82 -19.71 -12.45 16.47
N ASN A 83 -18.56 -11.91 16.10
CA ASN A 83 -18.08 -10.59 16.54
C ASN A 83 -18.57 -9.41 15.70
N GLY A 84 -19.43 -9.64 14.70
CA GLY A 84 -19.93 -8.63 13.78
C GLY A 84 -19.05 -8.37 12.56
N SER A 85 -17.87 -8.98 12.46
CA SER A 85 -17.05 -8.88 11.24
C SER A 85 -17.69 -9.62 10.07
N THR A 86 -17.27 -9.31 8.86
CA THR A 86 -17.84 -9.80 7.61
C THR A 86 -16.94 -10.80 6.90
N LEU A 87 -17.55 -11.79 6.23
CA LEU A 87 -16.84 -12.84 5.52
C LEU A 87 -17.35 -12.98 4.08
N SER A 88 -16.41 -12.94 3.13
CA SER A 88 -16.66 -13.34 1.73
C SER A 88 -15.99 -14.67 1.41
N ILE A 89 -16.71 -15.51 0.67
CA ILE A 89 -16.20 -16.80 0.17
C ILE A 89 -16.07 -16.72 -1.35
N ARG A 90 -14.90 -17.02 -1.85
CA ARG A 90 -14.56 -17.10 -3.27
C ARG A 90 -14.13 -18.52 -3.59
N THR A 91 -14.73 -19.12 -4.60
CA THR A 91 -14.47 -20.53 -4.92
C THR A 91 -13.96 -20.71 -6.35
N ASN A 92 -13.03 -21.64 -6.51
CA ASN A 92 -12.59 -22.14 -7.81
C ASN A 92 -12.57 -23.68 -7.82
N LYS A 93 -13.10 -24.31 -8.87
CA LYS A 93 -12.94 -25.73 -9.13
C LYS A 93 -11.61 -26.01 -9.81
N THR A 94 -11.34 -25.28 -10.87
CA THR A 94 -10.07 -25.36 -11.63
C THR A 94 -9.48 -23.97 -11.77
N GLY A 95 -8.16 -23.88 -11.74
CA GLY A 95 -7.47 -22.60 -11.82
C GLY A 95 -7.47 -21.83 -10.49
N ASP A 96 -7.00 -20.60 -10.55
CA ASP A 96 -6.78 -19.74 -9.39
C ASP A 96 -7.13 -18.26 -9.67
N LYS A 97 -7.90 -18.00 -10.73
CA LYS A 97 -8.24 -16.63 -11.15
C LYS A 97 -9.59 -16.20 -10.60
N VAL A 98 -9.62 -15.10 -9.87
CA VAL A 98 -10.83 -14.52 -9.28
C VAL A 98 -10.98 -13.06 -9.72
N ALA A 99 -12.17 -12.71 -10.24
CA ALA A 99 -12.52 -11.33 -10.56
C ALA A 99 -13.04 -10.60 -9.31
N PRO A 100 -12.58 -9.38 -9.03
CA PRO A 100 -13.24 -8.50 -8.08
C PRO A 100 -14.70 -8.28 -8.46
N ARG A 101 -15.58 -8.10 -7.48
CA ARG A 101 -16.99 -7.77 -7.76
C ARG A 101 -17.08 -6.42 -8.47
N VAL A 102 -18.14 -6.20 -9.23
CA VAL A 102 -18.47 -4.95 -9.94
C VAL A 102 -17.41 -4.53 -10.96
N VAL A 103 -16.17 -4.29 -10.55
CA VAL A 103 -15.07 -3.74 -11.38
C VAL A 103 -14.27 -4.79 -12.13
N GLY A 104 -14.27 -6.03 -11.65
CA GLY A 104 -13.42 -7.11 -12.21
C GLY A 104 -13.95 -7.74 -13.50
N GLN A 105 -15.22 -7.54 -13.83
CA GLN A 105 -15.82 -7.93 -15.09
C GLN A 105 -16.95 -6.95 -15.41
N CYS A 106 -16.62 -5.88 -16.10
CA CYS A 106 -17.56 -4.79 -16.32
C CYS A 106 -17.65 -4.38 -17.79
N GLY A 107 -18.80 -3.84 -18.15
CA GLY A 107 -19.00 -3.12 -19.42
C GLY A 107 -18.41 -1.71 -19.35
N LEU A 108 -18.39 -1.05 -20.49
CA LEU A 108 -17.84 0.30 -20.66
C LEU A 108 -18.43 1.35 -19.68
N PRO A 109 -19.77 1.38 -19.43
CA PRO A 109 -20.33 2.37 -18.50
C PRO A 109 -19.77 2.24 -17.07
N VAL A 110 -19.61 1.00 -16.59
CA VAL A 110 -19.04 0.75 -15.25
C VAL A 110 -17.54 1.08 -15.25
N PHE A 111 -16.80 0.71 -16.29
CA PHE A 111 -15.39 1.07 -16.42
C PHE A 111 -15.21 2.59 -16.34
N ASN A 112 -15.98 3.36 -17.12
CA ASN A 112 -15.92 4.81 -17.10
C ASN A 112 -16.25 5.40 -15.73
N ALA A 113 -17.27 4.87 -15.06
CA ALA A 113 -17.68 5.35 -13.74
C ALA A 113 -16.55 5.25 -12.67
N PHE A 114 -15.62 4.31 -12.83
CA PHE A 114 -14.52 4.12 -11.88
C PHE A 114 -13.19 4.72 -12.35
N PHE A 115 -12.92 4.73 -13.65
CA PHE A 115 -11.57 4.95 -14.15
C PHE A 115 -11.43 6.09 -15.18
N SER A 116 -12.52 6.64 -15.72
CA SER A 116 -12.44 7.75 -16.69
C SER A 116 -11.75 8.99 -16.12
N ALA A 117 -11.91 9.27 -14.83
CA ALA A 117 -11.25 10.40 -14.17
C ALA A 117 -9.71 10.31 -14.21
N LEU A 118 -9.13 9.12 -14.32
CA LEU A 118 -7.68 8.94 -14.44
C LEU A 118 -7.14 9.43 -15.79
N ALA A 119 -7.97 9.35 -16.84
CA ALA A 119 -7.62 9.80 -18.18
C ALA A 119 -8.07 11.25 -18.45
N GLY A 120 -9.02 11.78 -17.68
CA GLY A 120 -9.63 13.08 -17.91
C GLY A 120 -10.71 13.09 -19.02
N TYR A 121 -11.09 11.91 -19.55
CA TYR A 121 -12.12 11.73 -20.57
C TYR A 121 -12.85 10.40 -20.43
N GLU A 122 -14.06 10.31 -20.98
CA GLU A 122 -14.78 9.04 -21.08
C GLU A 122 -14.22 8.17 -22.20
N VAL A 123 -14.07 6.89 -21.88
CA VAL A 123 -13.53 5.89 -22.80
C VAL A 123 -14.61 5.41 -23.76
N GLU A 124 -14.33 5.40 -25.04
CA GLU A 124 -15.27 5.00 -26.09
C GLU A 124 -14.92 3.63 -26.72
N ASP A 125 -13.65 3.23 -26.69
CA ASP A 125 -13.20 1.97 -27.30
C ASP A 125 -12.15 1.22 -26.48
N LYS A 126 -11.81 0.00 -26.95
CA LYS A 126 -10.87 -0.89 -26.26
C LYS A 126 -9.42 -0.39 -26.21
N ASN A 127 -8.99 0.43 -27.17
CA ASN A 127 -7.61 0.89 -27.22
C ASN A 127 -7.38 1.95 -26.14
N TYR A 128 -8.38 2.80 -25.92
CA TYR A 128 -8.37 3.74 -24.79
C TYR A 128 -8.37 3.01 -23.44
N ILE A 129 -9.16 1.91 -23.31
CA ILE A 129 -9.09 1.06 -22.08
C ILE A 129 -7.68 0.55 -21.87
N LYS A 130 -7.01 0.01 -22.91
CA LYS A 130 -5.65 -0.49 -22.81
C LYS A 130 -4.67 0.60 -22.37
N GLN A 131 -4.80 1.79 -22.94
CA GLN A 131 -3.94 2.92 -22.61
C GLN A 131 -4.10 3.33 -21.14
N ILE A 132 -5.35 3.50 -20.67
CA ILE A 132 -5.61 3.84 -19.25
C ILE A 132 -5.04 2.76 -18.31
N VAL A 133 -5.25 1.49 -18.63
CA VAL A 133 -4.71 0.39 -17.81
C VAL A 133 -3.18 0.42 -17.81
N TYR A 134 -2.57 0.66 -18.96
CA TYR A 134 -1.12 0.74 -19.08
C TYR A 134 -0.54 1.91 -18.27
N ASP A 135 -1.14 3.08 -18.38
CA ASP A 135 -0.60 4.31 -17.77
C ASP A 135 -0.90 4.43 -16.28
N HIS A 136 -2.03 3.85 -15.81
CA HIS A 136 -2.58 4.11 -14.47
C HIS A 136 -2.87 2.84 -13.66
N ILE A 137 -2.23 1.71 -13.97
CA ILE A 137 -2.48 0.44 -13.25
C ILE A 137 -2.19 0.53 -11.75
N ASP A 138 -1.20 1.31 -11.35
CA ASP A 138 -0.87 1.60 -9.96
C ASP A 138 -2.02 2.28 -9.21
N LYS A 139 -2.74 3.17 -9.89
CA LYS A 139 -3.91 3.89 -9.35
C LYS A 139 -5.21 3.06 -9.45
N MET A 140 -5.29 2.15 -10.42
CA MET A 140 -6.46 1.27 -10.60
C MET A 140 -6.45 0.07 -9.65
N LEU A 141 -5.28 -0.49 -9.36
CA LEU A 141 -5.14 -1.71 -8.58
C LEU A 141 -5.71 -1.61 -7.16
N PRO A 142 -5.57 -0.49 -6.42
CA PRO A 142 -6.24 -0.30 -5.14
C PRO A 142 -7.77 -0.51 -5.23
N THR A 143 -8.42 0.04 -6.26
CA THR A 143 -9.86 -0.17 -6.48
C THR A 143 -10.19 -1.66 -6.71
N PHE A 144 -9.40 -2.37 -7.50
CA PHE A 144 -9.61 -3.82 -7.70
C PHE A 144 -9.41 -4.61 -6.41
N LEU A 145 -8.45 -4.25 -5.57
CA LEU A 145 -8.22 -4.88 -4.27
C LEU A 145 -9.36 -4.58 -3.29
N ASP A 146 -9.87 -3.35 -3.25
CA ASP A 146 -11.01 -2.97 -2.40
C ASP A 146 -12.28 -3.76 -2.75
N TYR A 147 -12.51 -4.01 -4.05
CA TYR A 147 -13.65 -4.81 -4.50
C TYR A 147 -13.42 -6.33 -4.42
N LEU A 148 -12.18 -6.78 -4.30
CA LEU A 148 -11.86 -8.18 -3.97
C LEU A 148 -12.02 -8.44 -2.46
N PHE A 149 -11.48 -7.54 -1.63
CA PHE A 149 -11.45 -7.61 -0.17
C PHE A 149 -12.48 -6.67 0.48
N VAL A 150 -13.71 -6.71 -0.02
CA VAL A 150 -14.81 -5.89 0.50
C VAL A 150 -15.22 -6.26 1.93
N SER A 151 -14.91 -7.48 2.37
CA SER A 151 -15.20 -8.03 3.69
C SER A 151 -13.95 -7.99 4.57
N ASP A 152 -14.15 -8.02 5.89
CA ASP A 152 -13.06 -8.11 6.86
C ASP A 152 -12.21 -9.36 6.62
N TYR A 153 -12.87 -10.48 6.30
CA TYR A 153 -12.21 -11.70 5.86
C TYR A 153 -12.67 -12.11 4.47
N THR A 154 -11.73 -12.49 3.62
CA THR A 154 -12.01 -13.15 2.33
C THR A 154 -11.34 -14.51 2.31
N VAL A 155 -12.14 -15.56 2.21
CA VAL A 155 -11.65 -16.93 2.06
C VAL A 155 -11.71 -17.30 0.59
N TRP A 156 -10.56 -17.60 0.01
CA TRP A 156 -10.49 -18.27 -1.28
C TRP A 156 -10.36 -19.77 -1.06
N LEU A 157 -11.31 -20.53 -1.58
CA LEU A 157 -11.43 -21.96 -1.44
C LEU A 157 -11.38 -22.61 -2.83
N ARG A 158 -10.50 -23.55 -3.02
CA ARG A 158 -10.37 -24.34 -4.24
C ARG A 158 -10.62 -25.82 -3.96
N CYS A 159 -11.43 -26.46 -4.80
CA CYS A 159 -11.61 -27.91 -4.83
C CYS A 159 -11.03 -28.42 -6.15
N ASP A 160 -10.02 -29.26 -6.12
CA ASP A 160 -9.43 -29.84 -7.33
C ASP A 160 -10.27 -31.01 -7.90
N GLU A 161 -9.82 -31.60 -9.00
CA GLU A 161 -10.53 -32.69 -9.67
C GLU A 161 -10.58 -33.98 -8.84
N THR A 162 -9.73 -34.09 -7.84
CA THR A 162 -9.71 -35.24 -6.90
C THR A 162 -10.60 -35.04 -5.69
N GLY A 163 -11.27 -33.88 -5.59
CA GLY A 163 -12.09 -33.51 -4.41
C GLY A 163 -11.26 -32.97 -3.24
N LYS A 164 -9.97 -32.73 -3.44
CA LYS A 164 -9.11 -32.15 -2.40
C LYS A 164 -9.27 -30.65 -2.33
N TYR A 165 -9.46 -30.16 -1.11
CA TYR A 165 -9.58 -28.73 -0.83
C TYR A 165 -8.23 -28.08 -0.50
N ASP A 166 -8.04 -26.87 -1.03
CA ASP A 166 -6.98 -25.92 -0.72
C ASP A 166 -7.61 -24.57 -0.42
N TYR A 167 -7.08 -23.80 0.52
CA TYR A 167 -7.67 -22.50 0.89
C TYR A 167 -6.61 -21.49 1.30
N THR A 168 -7.00 -20.22 1.18
CA THR A 168 -6.24 -19.07 1.71
C THR A 168 -7.23 -18.11 2.36
N ILE A 169 -6.87 -17.62 3.54
CA ILE A 169 -7.61 -16.60 4.27
C ILE A 169 -6.88 -15.27 4.11
N PHE A 170 -7.61 -14.27 3.64
CA PHE A 170 -7.13 -12.90 3.54
C PHE A 170 -7.86 -12.07 4.59
N ASP A 171 -7.11 -11.47 5.51
CA ASP A 171 -7.61 -10.49 6.47
C ASP A 171 -7.41 -9.10 5.88
N ARG A 172 -8.49 -8.35 5.70
CA ARG A 172 -8.46 -7.01 5.09
C ARG A 172 -7.51 -6.06 5.81
N ASN A 173 -7.44 -6.12 7.14
CA ASN A 173 -6.56 -5.26 7.93
C ASN A 173 -5.08 -5.46 7.61
N GLN A 174 -4.74 -6.62 7.05
CA GLN A 174 -3.37 -6.89 6.61
C GLN A 174 -3.00 -6.21 5.30
N TYR A 175 -3.95 -5.67 4.55
CA TYR A 175 -3.77 -5.14 3.17
C TYR A 175 -4.19 -3.68 3.01
N VAL A 176 -4.56 -3.02 4.10
CA VAL A 176 -4.80 -1.57 4.13
C VAL A 176 -3.45 -0.87 4.04
N ASN A 177 -3.31 0.10 3.12
CA ASN A 177 -2.10 0.89 2.86
C ASN A 177 -0.99 0.20 2.04
N ILE A 178 -1.35 -0.52 0.98
CA ILE A 178 -0.38 -0.96 -0.03
C ILE A 178 0.01 0.26 -0.88
N GLU A 179 1.24 0.70 -0.79
CA GLU A 179 1.80 1.68 -1.72
C GLU A 179 2.32 0.95 -2.96
N LEU A 180 1.73 1.28 -4.12
CA LEU A 180 2.06 0.67 -5.39
C LEU A 180 2.81 1.67 -6.25
N ASP A 181 4.03 1.31 -6.62
CA ASP A 181 4.85 2.10 -7.52
C ASP A 181 4.66 1.62 -8.96
N ARG A 182 4.33 2.54 -9.88
CA ARG A 182 4.12 2.24 -11.30
C ARG A 182 5.34 1.54 -11.93
N GLU A 183 6.54 1.89 -11.52
CA GLU A 183 7.79 1.32 -12.05
C GLU A 183 7.95 -0.18 -11.80
N HIS A 184 7.26 -0.71 -10.79
CA HIS A 184 7.28 -2.14 -10.46
C HIS A 184 6.31 -2.99 -11.30
N PHE A 185 5.44 -2.34 -12.08
CA PHE A 185 4.48 -3.04 -12.94
C PHE A 185 5.04 -3.26 -14.34
N SER A 186 4.78 -4.44 -14.87
CA SER A 186 5.01 -4.79 -16.27
C SER A 186 3.90 -5.68 -16.79
N PHE A 187 3.77 -5.73 -18.11
CA PHE A 187 2.77 -6.54 -18.81
C PHE A 187 3.50 -7.57 -19.68
N THR A 188 2.91 -8.75 -19.89
CA THR A 188 3.49 -9.74 -20.79
C THR A 188 3.33 -9.37 -22.25
N LYS A 189 2.33 -8.56 -22.57
CA LYS A 189 2.05 -8.00 -23.89
C LYS A 189 1.65 -6.55 -23.76
N GLU A 190 2.28 -5.69 -24.55
CA GLU A 190 2.09 -4.24 -24.51
C GLU A 190 1.75 -3.72 -25.92
N GLY A 191 1.16 -2.55 -26.00
CA GLY A 191 0.84 -1.86 -27.23
C GLY A 191 0.10 -2.74 -28.24
N ALA A 192 0.65 -2.88 -29.43
CA ALA A 192 0.07 -3.67 -30.54
C ALA A 192 0.09 -5.19 -30.28
N GLU A 193 1.00 -5.69 -29.41
CA GLU A 193 1.06 -7.11 -29.08
C GLU A 193 -0.06 -7.53 -28.11
N TRP A 194 -0.65 -6.58 -27.40
CA TRP A 194 -1.78 -6.85 -26.54
C TRP A 194 -3.08 -6.93 -27.35
N ASN A 195 -3.38 -8.08 -27.91
CA ASN A 195 -4.61 -8.31 -28.65
C ASN A 195 -5.85 -8.33 -27.73
N GLU A 196 -6.11 -9.47 -27.07
CA GLU A 196 -7.26 -9.64 -26.16
C GLU A 196 -6.85 -9.77 -24.70
N SER A 197 -5.71 -10.41 -24.41
CA SER A 197 -5.26 -10.68 -23.04
C SER A 197 -3.81 -10.34 -22.83
N THR A 198 -3.51 -9.86 -21.60
CA THR A 198 -2.16 -9.70 -21.09
C THR A 198 -2.11 -10.13 -19.63
N THR A 199 -0.94 -10.48 -19.14
CA THR A 199 -0.70 -10.75 -17.71
C THR A 199 -0.02 -9.57 -17.08
N LEU A 200 -0.61 -9.05 -16.02
CA LEU A 200 -0.01 -8.03 -15.16
C LEU A 200 0.98 -8.67 -14.20
N LYS A 201 2.18 -8.11 -14.16
CA LYS A 201 3.22 -8.50 -13.21
C LYS A 201 3.57 -7.34 -12.30
N TYR A 202 3.89 -7.65 -11.05
CA TYR A 202 4.47 -6.73 -10.07
C TYR A 202 5.79 -7.30 -9.56
N LYS A 203 6.89 -6.60 -9.77
CA LYS A 203 8.25 -7.10 -9.44
C LYS A 203 8.51 -8.51 -10.00
N GLY A 204 8.03 -8.76 -11.23
CA GLY A 204 8.15 -10.08 -11.90
C GLY A 204 7.12 -11.13 -11.48
N ILE A 205 6.33 -10.92 -10.43
CA ILE A 205 5.26 -11.83 -10.00
C ILE A 205 4.02 -11.60 -10.85
N SER A 206 3.51 -12.63 -11.51
CA SER A 206 2.26 -12.56 -12.28
C SER A 206 1.06 -12.47 -11.33
N ILE A 207 0.48 -11.28 -11.15
CA ILE A 207 -0.55 -11.00 -10.13
C ILE A 207 -1.97 -11.01 -10.66
N ALA A 208 -2.16 -10.71 -11.94
CA ALA A 208 -3.48 -10.70 -12.55
C ALA A 208 -3.44 -10.95 -14.05
N GLU A 209 -4.57 -11.38 -14.58
CA GLU A 209 -4.83 -11.42 -16.02
C GLU A 209 -5.84 -10.33 -16.38
N ILE A 210 -5.56 -9.62 -17.45
CA ILE A 210 -6.44 -8.58 -17.99
C ILE A 210 -6.89 -9.00 -19.38
N GLN A 211 -8.21 -8.96 -19.63
CA GLN A 211 -8.81 -9.26 -20.92
C GLN A 211 -9.72 -8.11 -21.36
N ILE A 212 -9.62 -7.74 -22.62
CA ILE A 212 -10.49 -6.74 -23.23
C ILE A 212 -11.07 -7.34 -24.51
N HIS A 213 -12.36 -7.67 -24.45
CA HIS A 213 -13.06 -8.31 -25.55
C HIS A 213 -13.54 -7.30 -26.61
N LYS A 214 -13.83 -7.80 -27.81
CA LYS A 214 -14.34 -6.98 -28.94
C LYS A 214 -15.64 -6.23 -28.61
N ASN A 215 -16.48 -6.79 -27.72
CA ASN A 215 -17.73 -6.17 -27.26
C ASN A 215 -17.52 -5.12 -26.13
N ARG A 216 -16.30 -4.64 -25.94
CA ARG A 216 -15.93 -3.66 -24.91
C ARG A 216 -16.13 -4.14 -23.47
N THR A 217 -16.14 -5.46 -23.22
CA THR A 217 -16.14 -6.03 -21.90
C THR A 217 -14.69 -6.08 -21.38
N PHE A 218 -14.48 -5.41 -20.26
CA PHE A 218 -13.22 -5.44 -19.53
C PHE A 218 -13.28 -6.56 -18.48
N LYS A 219 -12.21 -7.36 -18.39
CA LYS A 219 -12.04 -8.37 -17.33
C LYS A 219 -10.69 -8.20 -16.68
N PHE A 220 -10.71 -8.09 -15.37
CA PHE A 220 -9.55 -8.13 -14.50
C PHE A 220 -9.73 -9.29 -13.52
N ARG A 221 -8.78 -10.21 -13.47
CA ARG A 221 -8.84 -11.38 -12.59
C ARG A 221 -7.53 -11.55 -11.86
N PHE A 222 -7.55 -11.49 -10.53
CA PHE A 222 -6.37 -11.80 -9.73
C PHE A 222 -6.01 -13.28 -9.81
N ILE A 223 -4.72 -13.58 -9.84
CA ILE A 223 -4.15 -14.92 -9.69
C ILE A 223 -3.97 -15.15 -8.19
N MET A 224 -4.91 -15.81 -7.52
CA MET A 224 -5.05 -15.85 -6.07
C MET A 224 -3.82 -16.40 -5.35
N LYS A 225 -3.16 -17.43 -5.90
CA LYS A 225 -1.90 -17.97 -5.35
C LYS A 225 -0.75 -16.96 -5.39
N ALA A 226 -0.66 -16.24 -6.49
CA ALA A 226 0.34 -15.19 -6.65
C ALA A 226 -0.01 -13.93 -5.84
N LEU A 227 -1.31 -13.66 -5.65
CA LEU A 227 -1.80 -12.51 -4.88
C LEU A 227 -1.33 -12.59 -3.42
N GLN A 228 -1.38 -13.75 -2.79
CA GLN A 228 -0.86 -13.92 -1.43
C GLN A 228 0.64 -13.53 -1.35
N LYS A 229 1.45 -14.02 -2.28
CA LYS A 229 2.87 -13.66 -2.36
C LYS A 229 3.07 -12.17 -2.65
N PHE A 230 2.31 -11.62 -3.59
CA PHE A 230 2.33 -10.19 -3.91
C PHE A 230 1.99 -9.34 -2.69
N LEU A 231 0.93 -9.68 -1.95
CA LEU A 231 0.49 -8.94 -0.77
C LEU A 231 1.53 -8.99 0.36
N VAL A 232 2.20 -10.13 0.55
CA VAL A 232 3.33 -10.24 1.49
C VAL A 232 4.50 -9.39 1.04
N GLU A 233 4.83 -9.38 -0.25
CA GLU A 233 5.92 -8.57 -0.81
C GLU A 233 5.57 -7.07 -0.92
N ALA A 234 4.33 -6.74 -1.22
CA ALA A 234 3.84 -5.36 -1.20
C ALA A 234 3.71 -4.83 0.24
N LYS A 235 3.49 -5.71 1.21
CA LYS A 235 3.49 -5.41 2.65
C LYS A 235 4.89 -5.33 3.25
N GLN A 236 5.95 -5.78 2.57
CA GLN A 236 7.33 -5.38 2.84
C GLN A 236 7.52 -3.90 2.46
N THR A 237 6.55 -3.08 2.91
CA THR A 237 6.56 -1.65 2.79
C THR A 237 7.70 -1.09 3.61
N THR A 238 8.09 0.11 3.32
CA THR A 238 9.00 0.93 4.11
C THR A 238 8.69 0.86 5.61
N GLU A 239 7.41 0.75 5.99
CA GLU A 239 6.95 0.62 7.38
C GLU A 239 7.38 -0.72 8.04
N THR A 240 7.15 -1.88 7.39
CA THR A 240 7.62 -3.18 7.90
C THR A 240 9.14 -3.21 8.01
N PHE A 241 9.83 -2.63 7.04
CA PHE A 241 11.29 -2.50 7.08
C PHE A 241 11.72 -1.60 8.24
N GLY A 242 11.07 -0.44 8.44
CA GLY A 242 11.31 0.46 9.56
C GLY A 242 11.15 -0.24 10.92
N MET A 243 9.97 -0.82 11.15
CA MET A 243 9.69 -1.55 12.39
C MET A 243 10.65 -2.72 12.63
N THR A 244 11.05 -3.43 11.57
CA THR A 244 12.04 -4.52 11.66
C THR A 244 13.41 -3.99 12.04
N ALA A 245 13.83 -2.86 11.47
CA ALA A 245 15.12 -2.26 11.79
C ALA A 245 15.15 -1.70 13.20
N GLU A 246 14.08 -1.03 13.68
CA GLU A 246 13.96 -0.60 15.08
C GLU A 246 14.00 -1.78 16.04
N LYS A 247 13.21 -2.83 15.76
CA LYS A 247 13.26 -4.06 16.57
C LYS A 247 14.65 -4.70 16.57
N THR A 248 15.34 -4.70 15.43
CA THR A 248 16.70 -5.25 15.35
C THR A 248 17.68 -4.49 16.26
N ILE A 249 17.57 -3.16 16.31
CA ILE A 249 18.37 -2.34 17.24
C ILE A 249 18.03 -2.67 18.69
N CYS A 250 16.72 -2.78 19.01
CA CYS A 250 16.29 -3.18 20.34
C CYS A 250 16.87 -4.54 20.75
N ASP A 251 16.81 -5.53 19.87
CA ASP A 251 17.35 -6.88 20.14
C ASP A 251 18.89 -6.87 20.32
N ILE A 252 19.62 -6.07 19.54
CA ILE A 252 21.09 -5.94 19.63
C ILE A 252 21.52 -5.39 20.98
N PHE A 253 20.75 -4.42 21.53
CA PHE A 253 21.10 -3.71 22.76
C PHE A 253 20.28 -4.14 23.99
N GLY A 254 19.39 -5.12 23.83
CA GLY A 254 18.53 -5.61 24.94
C GLY A 254 17.51 -4.58 25.41
N LEU A 255 16.99 -3.75 24.50
CA LEU A 255 16.02 -2.71 24.81
C LEU A 255 14.59 -3.24 24.74
N GLU A 256 13.70 -2.67 25.54
CA GLU A 256 12.28 -2.93 25.42
C GLU A 256 11.74 -2.38 24.11
N CYS A 257 10.97 -3.21 23.39
CA CYS A 257 10.37 -2.87 22.11
C CYS A 257 8.86 -3.05 22.19
N PRO A 258 8.04 -2.08 21.68
CA PRO A 258 6.59 -2.18 21.72
C PRO A 258 6.08 -3.45 21.02
N GLU A 259 4.97 -4.02 21.51
CA GLU A 259 4.39 -5.27 21.00
C GLU A 259 4.00 -5.17 19.51
N SER A 260 3.55 -3.98 19.09
CA SER A 260 3.24 -3.72 17.67
C SER A 260 4.43 -3.92 16.73
N PHE A 261 5.65 -3.68 17.19
CA PHE A 261 6.88 -3.91 16.41
C PHE A 261 7.23 -5.40 16.36
N LYS A 262 7.00 -6.13 17.46
CA LYS A 262 7.24 -7.58 17.52
C LYS A 262 6.33 -8.35 16.56
N THR A 263 5.04 -7.95 16.48
CA THR A 263 4.04 -8.63 15.63
C THR A 263 4.14 -8.27 14.15
N ARG A 264 4.73 -7.11 13.82
CA ARG A 264 4.82 -6.58 12.44
C ARG A 264 6.22 -6.64 11.85
N CYS A 265 7.21 -7.14 12.57
CA CYS A 265 8.56 -7.33 12.03
C CYS A 265 8.63 -8.54 11.08
N SER A 266 9.61 -8.51 10.18
CA SER A 266 9.94 -9.60 9.27
C SER A 266 11.22 -10.31 9.74
N PRO A 267 11.15 -11.57 10.21
CA PRO A 267 12.35 -12.30 10.64
C PRO A 267 13.42 -12.41 9.55
N LYS A 268 12.98 -12.54 8.27
CA LYS A 268 13.88 -12.58 7.12
C LYS A 268 14.63 -11.26 6.93
N ILE A 269 13.92 -10.12 6.97
CA ILE A 269 14.57 -8.82 6.89
C ILE A 269 15.50 -8.62 8.08
N GLN A 270 15.07 -9.01 9.28
CA GLN A 270 15.88 -8.90 10.50
C GLN A 270 17.22 -9.63 10.36
N GLU A 271 17.20 -10.87 9.89
CA GLU A 271 18.42 -11.65 9.63
C GLU A 271 19.34 -10.93 8.63
N GLU A 272 18.76 -10.44 7.52
CA GLU A 272 19.50 -9.76 6.44
C GLU A 272 20.11 -8.42 6.87
N ILE A 273 19.42 -7.61 7.70
CA ILE A 273 19.89 -6.26 8.10
C ILE A 273 20.75 -6.24 9.35
N THR A 274 20.69 -7.27 10.22
CA THR A 274 21.45 -7.31 11.48
C THR A 274 22.95 -7.02 11.29
N PRO A 275 23.66 -7.60 10.31
CA PRO A 275 25.06 -7.27 10.08
C PRO A 275 25.30 -5.81 9.72
N THR A 276 24.36 -5.21 8.95
CA THR A 276 24.45 -3.80 8.52
C THR A 276 24.25 -2.86 9.71
N ILE A 277 23.25 -3.12 10.55
CA ILE A 277 22.99 -2.33 11.76
C ILE A 277 24.17 -2.45 12.75
N ARG A 278 24.71 -3.65 12.97
CA ARG A 278 25.90 -3.81 13.83
C ARG A 278 27.09 -3.00 13.34
N ARG A 279 27.31 -2.91 12.03
CA ARG A 279 28.37 -2.06 11.46
C ARG A 279 28.12 -0.58 11.70
N ALA A 280 26.87 -0.12 11.55
CA ALA A 280 26.50 1.28 11.81
C ALA A 280 26.80 1.68 13.27
N PHE A 281 26.57 0.79 14.22
CA PHE A 281 26.86 1.02 15.64
C PHE A 281 28.35 0.83 16.04
N LEU A 282 29.23 0.59 15.09
CA LEU A 282 30.67 0.81 15.32
C LEU A 282 31.06 2.30 15.21
N GLU A 283 30.23 3.10 14.56
CA GLU A 283 30.40 4.54 14.34
C GLU A 283 29.48 5.40 15.22
N LEU A 284 28.43 4.81 15.79
CA LEU A 284 27.44 5.47 16.64
C LEU A 284 27.62 5.08 18.12
N PRO A 285 27.27 5.96 19.08
CA PRO A 285 27.11 5.57 20.46
C PRO A 285 26.04 4.47 20.61
N LYS A 286 26.13 3.63 21.64
CA LYS A 286 25.16 2.56 21.87
C LYS A 286 23.76 3.14 22.12
N ALA A 287 22.74 2.45 21.61
CA ALA A 287 21.36 2.76 21.96
C ALA A 287 21.06 2.30 23.40
N ILE A 288 20.46 3.17 24.21
CA ILE A 288 20.11 2.93 25.60
C ILE A 288 18.61 2.95 25.86
N LYS A 289 17.82 3.52 24.97
CA LYS A 289 16.35 3.59 25.08
C LYS A 289 15.72 3.68 23.70
N HIS A 290 14.60 2.98 23.49
CA HIS A 290 13.72 3.12 22.34
C HIS A 290 12.54 4.03 22.71
N THR A 291 12.19 5.02 21.87
CA THR A 291 11.17 6.04 22.15
C THR A 291 9.86 5.84 21.38
N GLY A 292 9.79 4.83 20.55
CA GLY A 292 8.76 4.62 19.49
C GLY A 292 7.29 4.63 19.88
N SER A 293 6.96 4.75 21.18
CA SER A 293 5.57 4.94 21.65
C SER A 293 5.40 6.16 22.56
N GLU A 294 6.46 6.94 22.75
CA GLU A 294 6.39 8.12 23.60
C GLU A 294 5.74 9.29 22.83
N LYS A 295 4.89 10.04 23.52
CA LYS A 295 4.30 11.26 22.97
C LYS A 295 5.36 12.36 22.93
N GLY A 296 5.51 13.02 21.80
CA GLY A 296 6.37 14.17 21.70
C GLY A 296 5.87 15.36 22.51
N GLU A 297 6.73 16.33 22.77
CA GLU A 297 6.43 17.53 23.59
C GLU A 297 5.32 18.42 23.00
N ARG A 298 4.99 18.29 21.71
CA ARG A 298 4.06 19.18 20.97
C ARG A 298 2.57 18.80 21.07
N GLY A 299 2.18 17.85 21.93
CA GLY A 299 0.76 17.64 22.22
C GLY A 299 0.14 16.37 21.62
N LYS A 300 -1.13 16.25 21.66
CA LYS A 300 -2.00 15.06 21.75
C LYS A 300 -1.71 13.86 20.85
N GLU A 301 -0.92 13.97 19.76
CA GLU A 301 -0.69 12.87 18.81
C GLU A 301 0.69 12.85 18.12
N SER A 302 1.60 13.82 18.42
CA SER A 302 2.92 13.81 17.82
C SER A 302 3.80 12.73 18.46
N LYS A 303 4.28 11.81 17.65
CA LYS A 303 5.36 10.88 18.04
C LYS A 303 6.61 11.69 18.39
N CYS A 304 7.46 11.13 19.24
CA CYS A 304 8.79 11.65 19.47
C CYS A 304 9.53 11.85 18.13
N SER A 305 10.26 12.95 17.97
CA SER A 305 10.95 13.27 16.72
C SER A 305 12.14 12.34 16.41
N TYR A 306 12.55 11.55 17.40
CA TYR A 306 13.62 10.56 17.27
C TYR A 306 13.18 9.19 17.79
N ASP A 307 13.81 8.15 17.28
CA ASP A 307 13.44 6.75 17.55
C ASP A 307 14.24 6.15 18.72
N PHE A 308 15.45 6.67 18.99
CA PHE A 308 16.34 6.16 20.04
C PHE A 308 17.05 7.28 20.80
N VAL A 309 17.28 7.03 22.09
CA VAL A 309 18.27 7.75 22.88
C VAL A 309 19.54 6.88 22.92
N LEU A 310 20.69 7.52 22.67
CA LEU A 310 22.01 6.91 22.66
C LEU A 310 22.80 7.27 23.95
N GLU A 311 23.90 6.56 24.20
CA GLU A 311 24.85 6.90 25.26
C GLU A 311 25.30 8.36 25.14
N GLY A 312 25.44 9.04 26.29
CA GLY A 312 25.75 10.46 26.34
C GLY A 312 24.55 11.39 26.12
N GLY A 313 23.32 10.86 26.13
CA GLY A 313 22.08 11.63 25.97
C GLY A 313 21.83 12.11 24.53
N LYS A 314 22.56 11.58 23.57
CA LYS A 314 22.36 11.87 22.15
C LYS A 314 21.10 11.19 21.63
N THR A 315 20.52 11.75 20.57
CA THR A 315 19.29 11.28 19.95
C THR A 315 19.56 10.74 18.55
N MET A 316 18.76 9.75 18.11
CA MET A 316 18.89 9.17 16.77
C MET A 316 17.52 8.89 16.17
N SER A 317 17.31 9.38 14.95
CA SER A 317 16.22 8.96 14.07
C SER A 317 16.70 7.84 13.14
N LEU A 318 15.85 6.84 12.95
CA LEU A 318 16.05 5.77 12.00
C LEU A 318 15.14 5.97 10.78
N LYS A 319 15.72 5.98 9.60
CA LYS A 319 14.99 5.97 8.34
C LYS A 319 15.37 4.76 7.53
N THR A 320 14.38 4.08 7.01
CA THR A 320 14.56 2.89 6.18
C THR A 320 13.89 3.07 4.82
N ASN A 321 14.52 2.56 3.77
CA ASN A 321 13.94 2.63 2.44
C ASN A 321 14.44 1.50 1.54
N THR A 322 13.58 1.03 0.63
CA THR A 322 13.96 0.15 -0.49
C THR A 322 14.47 0.92 -1.71
N GLY A 323 14.36 2.24 -1.69
CA GLY A 323 14.85 3.19 -2.70
C GLY A 323 15.76 4.24 -2.08
N LYS A 324 15.75 5.44 -2.65
CA LYS A 324 16.60 6.56 -2.21
C LYS A 324 15.83 7.82 -1.79
N MET A 325 14.49 7.76 -1.87
CA MET A 325 13.64 8.92 -1.60
C MET A 325 13.04 8.84 -0.19
N ILE A 326 13.27 9.85 0.64
CA ILE A 326 12.75 9.94 2.02
C ILE A 326 11.94 11.22 2.22
N CYS A 327 10.74 11.08 2.82
CA CYS A 327 9.95 12.21 3.30
C CYS A 327 10.51 12.70 4.64
N PRO A 328 10.76 14.00 4.82
CA PRO A 328 10.98 14.57 6.14
C PRO A 328 9.74 14.33 7.04
N PRO A 329 9.92 14.03 8.33
CA PRO A 329 8.78 13.95 9.25
C PRO A 329 7.93 15.21 9.20
N GLU A 330 6.63 15.09 9.46
CA GLU A 330 5.63 16.17 9.53
C GLU A 330 5.47 16.98 8.25
N VAL A 331 6.52 17.62 7.76
CA VAL A 331 6.51 18.54 6.62
C VAL A 331 6.64 17.83 5.26
N GLY A 332 7.07 16.58 5.23
CA GLY A 332 7.30 15.85 3.98
C GLY A 332 6.03 15.30 3.31
N GLN A 333 4.92 15.25 4.05
CA GLN A 333 3.61 14.84 3.50
C GLN A 333 2.47 15.48 4.30
N PRO A 334 2.46 16.83 4.44
CA PRO A 334 1.44 17.50 5.19
C PRO A 334 0.10 17.56 4.45
N GLY A 335 -1.00 17.57 5.21
CA GLY A 335 -2.28 18.10 4.75
C GLY A 335 -2.24 19.62 4.66
N ALA A 336 -3.33 20.25 4.15
CA ALA A 336 -3.40 21.69 3.96
C ALA A 336 -3.15 22.49 5.24
N GLU A 337 -3.77 22.11 6.37
CA GLU A 337 -3.61 22.76 7.67
C GLU A 337 -2.17 22.68 8.20
N THR A 338 -1.57 21.51 8.15
CA THR A 338 -0.17 21.31 8.57
C THR A 338 0.79 22.04 7.63
N CYS A 339 0.50 22.06 6.33
CA CYS A 339 1.28 22.83 5.36
C CYS A 339 1.22 24.33 5.69
N TYR A 340 0.04 24.86 6.00
CA TYR A 340 -0.13 26.26 6.40
C TYR A 340 0.59 26.58 7.71
N LEU A 341 0.56 25.67 8.68
CA LEU A 341 1.28 25.83 9.96
C LEU A 341 2.78 26.09 9.76
N TYR A 342 3.42 25.35 8.87
CA TYR A 342 4.87 25.45 8.63
C TYR A 342 5.28 26.47 7.58
N PHE A 343 4.45 26.68 6.57
CA PHE A 343 4.79 27.49 5.38
C PHE A 343 3.87 28.67 5.14
N GLY A 344 2.81 28.86 5.93
CA GLY A 344 1.84 29.93 5.75
C GLY A 344 2.47 31.33 5.81
N HIS A 345 3.54 31.51 6.59
CA HIS A 345 4.30 32.76 6.66
C HIS A 345 5.04 33.14 5.36
N LEU A 346 5.10 32.23 4.38
CA LEU A 346 5.72 32.44 3.07
C LEU A 346 4.73 32.87 1.98
N THR A 347 3.45 33.01 2.31
CA THR A 347 2.38 33.41 1.39
C THR A 347 1.43 34.40 2.08
N ASP A 348 0.79 35.26 1.29
CA ASP A 348 -0.26 36.17 1.78
C ASP A 348 -1.66 35.51 1.75
N ALA A 349 -1.76 34.25 1.33
CA ALA A 349 -3.04 33.54 1.25
C ALA A 349 -3.46 33.06 2.67
N ASP A 350 -4.77 33.12 2.95
CA ASP A 350 -5.35 32.66 4.22
C ASP A 350 -5.36 31.12 4.38
N HIS A 351 -5.12 30.39 3.28
CA HIS A 351 -5.03 28.93 3.26
C HIS A 351 -4.15 28.48 2.08
N ILE A 352 -3.61 27.26 2.18
CA ILE A 352 -2.80 26.67 1.12
C ILE A 352 -3.64 25.63 0.37
N ASP A 353 -4.01 25.96 -0.88
CA ASP A 353 -4.52 25.01 -1.85
C ASP A 353 -3.41 24.53 -2.79
N GLU A 354 -3.75 23.76 -3.82
CA GLU A 354 -2.81 23.25 -4.82
C GLU A 354 -2.06 24.37 -5.54
N THR A 355 -2.76 25.43 -5.94
CA THR A 355 -2.19 26.53 -6.72
C THR A 355 -1.23 27.35 -5.87
N VAL A 356 -1.69 27.77 -4.68
CA VAL A 356 -0.87 28.49 -3.70
C VAL A 356 0.38 27.69 -3.31
N PHE A 357 0.23 26.37 -3.10
CA PHE A 357 1.38 25.51 -2.80
C PHE A 357 2.41 25.49 -3.95
N LYS A 358 1.97 25.33 -5.19
CA LYS A 358 2.86 25.32 -6.36
C LYS A 358 3.55 26.67 -6.55
N GLU A 359 2.82 27.77 -6.43
CA GLU A 359 3.38 29.13 -6.48
C GLU A 359 4.45 29.35 -5.41
N MET A 360 4.15 28.98 -4.18
CA MET A 360 5.06 29.09 -3.05
C MET A 360 6.33 28.25 -3.27
N VAL A 361 6.19 27.00 -3.70
CA VAL A 361 7.36 26.14 -4.00
C VAL A 361 8.22 26.72 -5.12
N LEU A 362 7.62 27.17 -6.23
CA LEU A 362 8.38 27.72 -7.35
C LEU A 362 9.06 29.04 -7.02
N SER A 363 8.47 29.87 -6.15
CA SER A 363 9.00 31.22 -5.84
C SER A 363 9.81 31.28 -4.52
N ARG A 364 9.55 30.39 -3.56
CA ARG A 364 10.10 30.50 -2.19
C ARG A 364 10.83 29.22 -1.72
N ILE A 365 11.26 28.35 -2.65
CA ILE A 365 11.91 27.08 -2.30
C ILE A 365 13.15 27.25 -1.41
N ALA A 366 13.91 28.33 -1.58
CA ALA A 366 15.09 28.63 -0.78
C ALA A 366 14.72 28.87 0.71
N ASP A 367 13.56 29.41 0.98
CA ASP A 367 13.04 29.65 2.34
C ASP A 367 12.40 28.37 2.93
N MET A 368 11.81 27.51 2.08
CA MET A 368 11.22 26.25 2.49
C MET A 368 12.26 25.17 2.80
N MET A 369 13.38 25.16 2.08
CA MET A 369 14.37 24.10 2.17
C MET A 369 14.99 23.93 3.57
N PRO A 370 15.33 25.01 4.30
CA PRO A 370 15.79 24.90 5.69
C PRO A 370 14.79 24.17 6.59
N ILE A 371 13.49 24.40 6.38
CA ILE A 371 12.41 23.76 7.17
C ILE A 371 12.38 22.25 6.86
N TYR A 372 12.43 21.86 5.57
CA TYR A 372 12.48 20.44 5.20
C TYR A 372 13.72 19.74 5.75
N VAL A 373 14.88 20.37 5.69
CA VAL A 373 16.13 19.80 6.19
C VAL A 373 16.15 19.68 7.70
N SER A 374 15.66 20.71 8.43
CA SER A 374 15.58 20.66 9.89
C SER A 374 14.68 19.53 10.39
N HIS A 375 13.54 19.30 9.74
CA HIS A 375 12.66 18.18 10.08
C HIS A 375 13.22 16.81 9.69
N LEU A 376 14.06 16.73 8.66
CA LEU A 376 14.74 15.49 8.30
C LEU A 376 15.86 15.14 9.30
N LEU A 377 16.59 16.14 9.80
CA LEU A 377 17.76 16.01 10.66
C LEU A 377 17.51 16.57 12.09
N ASP A 378 16.29 16.38 12.63
CA ASP A 378 15.85 16.88 13.95
C ASP A 378 16.49 16.16 15.15
N SER A 379 17.27 15.11 14.92
CA SER A 379 18.01 14.36 15.93
C SER A 379 19.51 14.55 15.77
N ASP A 380 20.30 14.31 16.84
CA ASP A 380 21.77 14.38 16.73
C ASP A 380 22.33 13.50 15.60
N TYR A 381 21.69 12.34 15.38
CA TYR A 381 22.06 11.41 14.30
C TYR A 381 20.81 10.97 13.53
N LEU A 382 20.93 10.91 12.20
CA LEU A 382 20.02 10.20 11.33
C LEU A 382 20.74 8.95 10.79
N LEU A 383 20.28 7.77 11.17
CA LEU A 383 20.71 6.51 10.59
C LEU A 383 19.76 6.14 9.44
N TRP A 384 20.27 6.18 8.21
CA TRP A 384 19.52 5.73 7.03
C TRP A 384 20.01 4.35 6.61
N VAL A 385 19.12 3.33 6.73
CA VAL A 385 19.35 1.96 6.28
C VAL A 385 18.53 1.72 5.01
N TYR A 386 19.17 1.29 3.94
CA TYR A 386 18.50 1.14 2.66
C TYR A 386 18.92 -0.13 1.92
N LYS A 387 18.00 -0.61 1.06
CA LYS A 387 18.26 -1.79 0.24
C LYS A 387 18.92 -1.39 -1.08
N LYS A 388 20.07 -1.98 -1.39
CA LYS A 388 20.78 -1.80 -2.65
C LYS A 388 20.89 -3.14 -3.35
N LYS A 389 20.09 -3.35 -4.41
CA LYS A 389 19.98 -4.63 -5.11
C LYS A 389 19.61 -5.78 -4.15
N THR A 390 20.59 -6.60 -3.78
CA THR A 390 20.43 -7.78 -2.93
C THR A 390 20.98 -7.60 -1.51
N SER A 391 21.59 -6.46 -1.18
CA SER A 391 22.22 -6.17 0.11
C SER A 391 21.62 -4.94 0.77
N TYR A 392 21.86 -4.79 2.06
CA TYR A 392 21.52 -3.59 2.81
C TYR A 392 22.78 -2.78 3.08
N GLU A 393 22.65 -1.46 2.92
CA GLU A 393 23.70 -0.48 3.21
C GLU A 393 23.15 0.53 4.22
N TYR A 394 24.04 1.34 4.81
CA TYR A 394 23.66 2.41 5.71
C TYR A 394 24.47 3.67 5.46
N LYS A 395 23.92 4.81 5.89
CA LYS A 395 24.60 6.09 6.00
C LYS A 395 24.18 6.78 7.29
N ILE A 396 25.12 7.51 7.88
CA ILE A 396 24.91 8.29 9.09
C ILE A 396 25.08 9.76 8.74
N PHE A 397 24.06 10.54 9.09
CA PHE A 397 24.07 12.00 9.00
C PHE A 397 24.04 12.56 10.43
N ASN A 398 24.85 13.60 10.67
CA ASN A 398 24.85 14.34 11.92
C ASN A 398 24.04 15.62 11.73
N SER A 399 23.29 16.07 12.72
CA SER A 399 22.52 17.32 12.71
C SER A 399 23.39 18.57 12.45
N ASP A 400 24.68 18.53 12.80
CA ASP A 400 25.63 19.61 12.51
C ASP A 400 25.72 19.96 11.03
N PHE A 401 25.43 18.98 10.14
CA PHE A 401 25.35 19.22 8.69
C PHE A 401 24.20 20.16 8.32
N ALA A 402 23.06 20.10 9.03
CA ALA A 402 21.92 20.97 8.76
C ALA A 402 22.21 22.43 9.10
N ASN A 403 22.94 22.66 10.19
CA ASN A 403 23.23 23.99 10.74
C ASN A 403 24.20 24.81 9.87
N GLY A 404 24.99 24.15 9.01
CA GLY A 404 25.98 24.80 8.14
C GLY A 404 25.48 25.08 6.72
N MET A 405 24.32 24.56 6.32
CA MET A 405 23.83 24.68 4.93
C MET A 405 23.17 26.03 4.66
N ARG A 406 23.62 26.70 3.63
CA ARG A 406 22.97 27.89 3.06
C ARG A 406 22.38 27.54 1.69
N TRP A 407 21.11 27.83 1.54
CA TRP A 407 20.38 27.59 0.31
C TRP A 407 20.22 28.91 -0.44
N TYR A 408 20.74 28.98 -1.67
CA TYR A 408 20.64 30.16 -2.52
C TYR A 408 19.56 29.95 -3.57
N ALA A 409 18.72 30.97 -3.78
CA ALA A 409 17.57 30.86 -4.68
C ALA A 409 17.96 30.55 -6.12
N ASP A 410 19.07 31.11 -6.59
CA ASP A 410 19.63 30.90 -7.94
C ASP A 410 20.22 29.50 -8.18
N GLY A 411 20.50 28.76 -7.10
CA GLY A 411 20.89 27.36 -7.18
C GLY A 411 19.76 26.41 -7.50
N PHE A 412 18.49 26.79 -7.29
CA PHE A 412 17.35 25.93 -7.49
C PHE A 412 16.80 25.98 -8.92
N THR A 413 16.49 24.81 -9.46
CA THR A 413 15.75 24.65 -10.71
C THR A 413 14.75 23.51 -10.61
N PHE A 414 13.69 23.61 -11.41
CA PHE A 414 12.63 22.61 -11.48
C PHE A 414 12.57 22.00 -12.88
N THR A 415 12.18 20.72 -12.99
CA THR A 415 11.94 20.10 -14.31
C THR A 415 10.70 20.67 -15.00
N LYS A 416 9.78 21.22 -14.20
CA LYS A 416 8.57 21.90 -14.64
C LYS A 416 8.52 23.28 -14.00
N PRO A 417 9.02 24.32 -14.68
CA PRO A 417 9.25 25.62 -14.07
C PRO A 417 8.00 26.47 -13.90
N THR A 418 6.85 26.07 -14.48
CA THR A 418 5.58 26.80 -14.34
C THR A 418 4.49 25.94 -13.72
N ILE A 419 3.42 26.58 -13.23
CA ILE A 419 2.28 25.91 -12.61
C ILE A 419 1.55 25.05 -13.66
N GLU A 420 1.43 25.55 -14.88
CA GLU A 420 0.73 24.90 -15.99
C GLU A 420 1.45 23.61 -16.41
N GLU A 421 2.78 23.59 -16.38
CA GLU A 421 3.58 22.42 -16.69
C GLU A 421 3.60 21.41 -15.54
N TRP A 422 3.41 21.88 -14.31
CA TRP A 422 3.45 21.03 -13.12
C TRP A 422 2.10 20.34 -12.85
N ASN A 423 1.90 19.16 -13.41
CA ASN A 423 0.71 18.34 -13.14
C ASN A 423 0.73 17.75 -11.71
N GLU A 424 1.24 16.52 -11.52
CA GLU A 424 1.27 15.84 -10.22
C GLU A 424 2.65 15.89 -9.56
N SER A 425 3.72 15.71 -10.33
CA SER A 425 5.09 15.66 -9.80
C SER A 425 6.01 16.68 -10.45
N ASN A 426 6.97 17.15 -9.68
CA ASN A 426 8.02 18.07 -10.14
C ASN A 426 9.33 17.75 -9.45
N THR A 427 10.38 17.52 -10.21
CA THR A 427 11.72 17.24 -9.67
C THR A 427 12.43 18.55 -9.35
N LEU A 428 12.93 18.65 -8.12
CA LEU A 428 13.74 19.74 -7.63
C LEU A 428 15.22 19.42 -7.83
N LYS A 429 15.95 20.36 -8.42
CA LYS A 429 17.40 20.31 -8.54
C LYS A 429 18.04 21.48 -7.79
N TYR A 430 19.21 21.23 -7.23
CA TYR A 430 20.08 22.28 -6.67
C TYR A 430 21.46 22.17 -7.30
N ASN A 431 21.94 23.26 -7.89
CA ASN A 431 23.17 23.28 -8.70
C ASN A 431 23.22 22.16 -9.77
N GLY A 432 22.05 21.89 -10.42
CA GLY A 432 21.92 20.87 -11.45
C GLY A 432 21.72 19.45 -10.93
N ILE A 433 21.88 19.20 -9.62
CA ILE A 433 21.73 17.89 -8.99
C ILE A 433 20.29 17.71 -8.51
N SER A 434 19.62 16.60 -8.89
CA SER A 434 18.26 16.28 -8.46
C SER A 434 18.24 15.91 -6.97
N ILE A 435 17.82 16.83 -6.10
CA ILE A 435 17.85 16.67 -4.64
C ILE A 435 16.51 16.21 -4.06
N GLY A 436 15.43 16.33 -4.81
CA GLY A 436 14.11 15.93 -4.31
C GLY A 436 13.03 15.97 -5.36
N GLU A 437 11.83 15.59 -4.94
CA GLU A 437 10.63 15.57 -5.77
C GLU A 437 9.44 16.06 -4.96
N PHE A 438 8.69 16.99 -5.55
CA PHE A 438 7.36 17.38 -5.06
C PHE A 438 6.28 16.58 -5.76
N GLN A 439 5.24 16.19 -5.00
CA GLN A 439 4.02 15.57 -5.53
C GLN A 439 2.81 16.25 -4.92
N VAL A 440 1.84 16.60 -5.74
CA VAL A 440 0.57 17.18 -5.31
C VAL A 440 -0.55 16.22 -5.65
N HIS A 441 -1.25 15.74 -4.64
CA HIS A 441 -2.36 14.80 -4.80
C HIS A 441 -3.70 15.52 -4.61
N ARG A 442 -4.35 15.94 -5.70
CA ARG A 442 -5.62 16.67 -5.70
C ARG A 442 -6.71 16.02 -4.84
N ALA A 443 -6.86 14.71 -4.96
CA ALA A 443 -7.93 13.96 -4.27
C ALA A 443 -7.76 13.90 -2.73
N ARG A 444 -6.60 14.28 -2.18
CA ARG A 444 -6.28 14.14 -0.75
C ARG A 444 -5.81 15.46 -0.10
N SER A 445 -5.76 16.55 -0.83
CA SER A 445 -5.16 17.84 -0.36
C SER A 445 -3.83 17.59 0.37
N CYS A 446 -2.96 16.77 -0.23
CA CYS A 446 -1.70 16.34 0.35
C CYS A 446 -0.54 16.81 -0.51
N TYR A 447 0.40 17.51 0.12
CA TYR A 447 1.56 18.13 -0.50
C TYR A 447 2.83 17.38 -0.11
N LYS A 448 3.28 16.47 -0.98
CA LYS A 448 4.38 15.58 -0.66
C LYS A 448 5.70 16.12 -1.18
N PHE A 449 6.72 16.13 -0.30
CA PHE A 449 8.11 16.36 -0.66
C PHE A 449 8.98 15.18 -0.19
N ARG A 450 9.89 14.73 -1.04
CA ARG A 450 10.83 13.65 -0.74
C ARG A 450 12.25 14.06 -1.14
N PHE A 451 13.20 13.90 -0.24
CA PHE A 451 14.62 14.03 -0.57
C PHE A 451 15.16 12.80 -1.29
N ASN A 452 16.00 13.03 -2.28
CA ASN A 452 16.93 12.02 -2.79
C ASN A 452 18.16 12.00 -1.88
N MET A 453 18.19 11.04 -0.96
CA MET A 453 19.20 10.99 0.11
C MET A 453 20.64 10.85 -0.40
N GLU A 454 20.86 10.11 -1.50
CA GLU A 454 22.20 9.96 -2.08
C GLU A 454 22.73 11.30 -2.63
N ASN A 455 21.85 12.07 -3.24
CA ASN A 455 22.21 13.37 -3.81
C ASN A 455 22.23 14.48 -2.76
N LEU A 456 21.36 14.43 -1.77
CA LEU A 456 21.40 15.34 -0.63
C LEU A 456 22.74 15.19 0.11
N GLU A 457 23.22 13.96 0.32
CA GLU A 457 24.54 13.71 0.91
C GLU A 457 25.67 14.40 0.15
N LYS A 458 25.65 14.33 -1.20
CA LYS A 458 26.70 14.99 -2.02
C LYS A 458 26.72 16.50 -1.77
N ILE A 459 25.54 17.12 -1.74
CA ILE A 459 25.39 18.56 -1.44
C ILE A 459 25.92 18.88 -0.04
N ILE A 460 25.47 18.12 0.97
CA ILE A 460 25.86 18.32 2.38
C ILE A 460 27.37 18.19 2.56
N ARG A 461 28.00 17.25 1.89
CA ARG A 461 29.45 17.00 2.00
C ARG A 461 30.33 17.88 1.06
N GLY A 462 29.70 18.75 0.25
CA GLY A 462 30.42 19.57 -0.72
C GLY A 462 31.15 18.74 -1.80
N LEU A 463 30.59 17.56 -2.13
CA LEU A 463 31.15 16.64 -3.12
C LEU A 463 30.62 16.93 -4.55
N THR A 464 30.30 18.18 -4.84
CA THR A 464 29.71 18.63 -6.12
C THR A 464 30.68 19.40 -6.94
#